data_636c706b9400e9aa8283f4cced17c7be
#
_entry.id   636c706b9400e9aa8283f4cced17c7be
#
_cell.length_a   1.000
_cell.length_b   1.000
_cell.length_c   1.000
_cell.angle_alpha   90.00
_cell.angle_beta   90.00
_cell.angle_gamma   90.00
#
_symmetry.space_group_name_H-M   'P 1'
#
loop_
_entity.id
_entity.type
_entity.pdbx_description
1 polymer ?
#
loop_
_entity_poly.entity_id
_entity_poly.type
_entity_poly.pdbx_seq_one_letter_code
_entity_poly.pdbx_strand_id
1 'polypeptide(L)'
;MKTVFVDVDTQIDFLYPAGALYVPGAEALLPVLARLNQYAAAQSIPVLSTLDAHLEDDPEFASWPPHCVAGTAGQQKPAQTLLATRVTIPNTPAEFSLEGAAQILLNKQALDCFTNPNLPALLERLDAERFVVYGVVTEYCVRCAALGLLKTTGKRVELVTDAIRSLKDQDAARTFDEFTAAGGVLTTADAACS
;
A
#
# COMPACT_ATOMS: atom_id res chain seq x y z
N MET A 1 -18.94 10.70 0.89
CA MET A 1 -17.52 10.90 1.25
C MET A 1 -16.69 10.16 0.22
N LYS A 2 -15.84 10.86 -0.52
CA LYS A 2 -14.92 10.23 -1.49
C LYS A 2 -13.87 9.42 -0.73
N THR A 3 -13.84 8.14 -0.98
CA THR A 3 -12.92 7.19 -0.31
C THR A 3 -11.91 6.65 -1.30
N VAL A 4 -10.68 6.40 -0.85
CA VAL A 4 -9.63 5.66 -1.55
C VAL A 4 -9.14 4.54 -0.65
N PHE A 5 -9.04 3.33 -1.17
CA PHE A 5 -8.40 2.20 -0.50
C PHE A 5 -6.92 2.21 -0.87
N VAL A 6 -6.04 2.05 0.13
CA VAL A 6 -4.59 2.12 -0.04
C VAL A 6 -3.96 0.79 0.36
N ASP A 7 -3.60 0.03 -0.64
CA ASP A 7 -3.05 -1.33 -0.56
C ASP A 7 -1.52 -1.27 -0.65
N VAL A 8 -0.85 -1.34 0.49
CA VAL A 8 0.58 -1.05 0.62
C VAL A 8 1.41 -2.31 0.42
N ASP A 9 2.22 -2.33 -0.63
CA ASP A 9 3.32 -3.26 -0.93
C ASP A 9 2.96 -4.76 -0.79
N THR A 10 1.74 -5.13 -1.14
CA THR A 10 1.29 -6.52 -1.05
C THR A 10 1.77 -7.33 -2.26
N GLN A 11 3.10 -7.42 -2.39
CA GLN A 11 3.82 -8.08 -3.48
C GLN A 11 4.26 -9.50 -3.11
N ILE A 12 4.60 -10.31 -4.11
CA ILE A 12 4.95 -11.72 -3.94
C ILE A 12 6.15 -11.89 -3.01
N ASP A 13 7.18 -11.04 -3.14
CA ASP A 13 8.38 -11.12 -2.30
C ASP A 13 8.12 -10.90 -0.82
N PHE A 14 7.07 -10.16 -0.47
CA PHE A 14 6.69 -9.93 0.92
C PHE A 14 5.65 -10.94 1.45
N LEU A 15 4.73 -11.38 0.60
CA LEU A 15 3.56 -12.14 1.04
C LEU A 15 3.77 -13.66 1.06
N TYR A 16 4.73 -14.20 0.32
CA TYR A 16 4.91 -15.65 0.24
C TYR A 16 6.21 -16.13 0.89
N PRO A 17 6.20 -17.33 1.52
CA PRO A 17 7.40 -17.90 2.16
C PRO A 17 8.62 -18.06 1.23
N ALA A 18 8.39 -18.17 -0.08
CA ALA A 18 9.46 -18.23 -1.09
C ALA A 18 9.92 -16.84 -1.59
N GLY A 19 9.31 -15.77 -1.10
CA GLY A 19 9.65 -14.39 -1.47
C GLY A 19 10.98 -13.93 -0.89
N ALA A 20 11.64 -13.03 -1.60
CA ALA A 20 13.01 -12.60 -1.27
C ALA A 20 13.10 -11.80 0.06
N LEU A 21 12.01 -11.18 0.48
CA LEU A 21 11.91 -10.46 1.76
C LEU A 21 10.57 -10.79 2.45
N TYR A 22 10.35 -12.08 2.65
CA TYR A 22 9.11 -12.59 3.20
C TYR A 22 8.82 -12.08 4.61
N VAL A 23 7.60 -11.61 4.81
CA VAL A 23 7.04 -11.18 6.11
C VAL A 23 6.31 -12.37 6.75
N PRO A 24 6.80 -12.94 7.87
CA PRO A 24 6.23 -14.15 8.44
C PRO A 24 4.71 -14.06 8.69
N GLY A 25 3.96 -15.00 8.07
CA GLY A 25 2.50 -15.08 8.20
C GLY A 25 1.73 -14.09 7.31
N ALA A 26 2.39 -13.34 6.42
CA ALA A 26 1.70 -12.39 5.53
C ALA A 26 0.83 -13.07 4.47
N GLU A 27 1.11 -14.34 4.12
CA GLU A 27 0.26 -15.13 3.22
C GLU A 27 -1.17 -15.29 3.75
N ALA A 28 -1.35 -15.26 5.07
CA ALA A 28 -2.67 -15.30 5.69
C ALA A 28 -3.52 -14.06 5.44
N LEU A 29 -2.90 -12.95 5.01
CA LEU A 29 -3.62 -11.72 4.64
C LEU A 29 -4.30 -11.83 3.26
N LEU A 30 -3.87 -12.71 2.38
CA LEU A 30 -4.36 -12.77 1.00
C LEU A 30 -5.89 -12.74 0.86
N PRO A 31 -6.68 -13.51 1.65
CA PRO A 31 -8.13 -13.46 1.54
C PRO A 31 -8.72 -12.09 1.91
N VAL A 32 -8.23 -11.44 2.96
CA VAL A 32 -8.75 -10.14 3.40
C VAL A 32 -8.31 -9.02 2.45
N LEU A 33 -7.09 -9.05 1.93
CA LEU A 33 -6.60 -8.11 0.91
C LEU A 33 -7.44 -8.18 -0.38
N ALA A 34 -7.68 -9.42 -0.86
CA ALA A 34 -8.52 -9.65 -2.03
C ALA A 34 -9.95 -9.14 -1.80
N ARG A 35 -10.53 -9.40 -0.61
CA ARG A 35 -11.87 -8.93 -0.24
C ARG A 35 -11.96 -7.41 -0.25
N LEU A 36 -10.98 -6.71 0.34
CA LEU A 36 -10.94 -5.25 0.38
C LEU A 36 -10.86 -4.65 -1.03
N ASN A 37 -9.96 -5.17 -1.88
CA ASN A 37 -9.82 -4.70 -3.26
C ASN A 37 -11.08 -4.97 -4.08
N GLN A 38 -11.69 -6.14 -3.97
CA GLN A 38 -12.93 -6.49 -4.67
C GLN A 38 -14.13 -5.66 -4.18
N TYR A 39 -14.24 -5.44 -2.87
CA TYR A 39 -15.27 -4.56 -2.32
C TYR A 39 -15.12 -3.14 -2.88
N ALA A 40 -13.90 -2.59 -2.84
CA ALA A 40 -13.64 -1.26 -3.39
C ALA A 40 -14.07 -1.16 -4.87
N ALA A 41 -13.69 -2.16 -5.69
CA ALA A 41 -14.07 -2.22 -7.10
C ALA A 41 -15.60 -2.28 -7.28
N ALA A 42 -16.30 -3.11 -6.50
CA ALA A 42 -17.76 -3.25 -6.55
C ALA A 42 -18.49 -1.95 -6.15
N GLN A 43 -17.88 -1.13 -5.30
CA GLN A 43 -18.41 0.17 -4.89
C GLN A 43 -17.89 1.33 -5.73
N SER A 44 -17.14 1.08 -6.81
CA SER A 44 -16.48 2.10 -7.64
C SER A 44 -15.53 3.01 -6.83
N ILE A 45 -14.93 2.46 -5.77
CA ILE A 45 -13.92 3.11 -4.96
C ILE A 45 -12.54 2.80 -5.57
N PRO A 46 -11.70 3.79 -5.90
CA PRO A 46 -10.38 3.53 -6.44
C PRO A 46 -9.46 2.87 -5.40
N VAL A 47 -8.64 1.92 -5.85
CA VAL A 47 -7.58 1.31 -5.05
C VAL A 47 -6.23 1.87 -5.49
N LEU A 48 -5.54 2.54 -4.58
CA LEU A 48 -4.15 2.94 -4.74
C LEU A 48 -3.25 1.84 -4.15
N SER A 49 -2.53 1.12 -4.99
CA SER A 49 -1.56 0.11 -4.53
C SER A 49 -0.14 0.65 -4.69
N THR A 50 0.60 0.78 -3.60
CA THR A 50 2.03 1.04 -3.68
C THR A 50 2.79 -0.25 -3.98
N LEU A 51 3.86 -0.16 -4.76
CA LEU A 51 4.71 -1.29 -5.10
C LEU A 51 6.18 -0.88 -5.08
N ASP A 52 7.00 -1.66 -4.40
CA ASP A 52 8.45 -1.58 -4.61
C ASP A 52 8.79 -2.01 -6.04
N ALA A 53 9.67 -1.24 -6.67
CA ALA A 53 10.14 -1.46 -8.04
C ALA A 53 11.63 -1.08 -8.12
N HIS A 54 12.44 -1.83 -7.39
CA HIS A 54 13.87 -1.58 -7.25
C HIS A 54 14.63 -1.89 -8.55
N LEU A 55 15.72 -1.19 -8.79
CA LEU A 55 16.71 -1.58 -9.79
C LEU A 55 17.61 -2.67 -9.23
N GLU A 56 18.33 -3.39 -10.09
CA GLU A 56 19.22 -4.49 -9.65
C GLU A 56 20.36 -4.01 -8.72
N ASP A 57 20.75 -2.75 -8.83
CA ASP A 57 21.80 -2.10 -8.05
C ASP A 57 21.27 -1.05 -7.05
N ASP A 58 20.02 -1.21 -6.59
CA ASP A 58 19.38 -0.25 -5.70
C ASP A 58 20.16 -0.11 -4.39
N PRO A 59 20.45 1.15 -3.95
CA PRO A 59 21.17 1.40 -2.68
C PRO A 59 20.50 0.79 -1.44
N GLU A 60 19.20 0.54 -1.45
CA GLU A 60 18.48 -0.10 -0.35
C GLU A 60 18.98 -1.51 -0.06
N PHE A 61 19.55 -2.20 -1.07
CA PHE A 61 20.11 -3.54 -0.94
C PHE A 61 21.40 -3.61 -0.11
N ALA A 62 21.95 -2.46 0.28
CA ALA A 62 22.98 -2.41 1.32
C ALA A 62 22.44 -2.75 2.71
N SER A 63 21.14 -2.57 2.96
CA SER A 63 20.47 -2.80 4.24
C SER A 63 19.50 -3.98 4.23
N TRP A 64 18.95 -4.32 3.05
CA TRP A 64 17.98 -5.39 2.85
C TRP A 64 18.42 -6.32 1.73
N PRO A 65 18.06 -7.61 1.76
CA PRO A 65 18.31 -8.47 0.60
C PRO A 65 17.60 -7.93 -0.64
N PRO A 66 18.15 -8.16 -1.85
CA PRO A 66 17.46 -7.79 -3.09
C PRO A 66 16.05 -8.36 -3.14
N HIS A 67 15.07 -7.50 -3.31
CA HIS A 67 13.65 -7.85 -3.35
C HIS A 67 12.89 -6.92 -4.30
N CYS A 68 11.74 -7.33 -4.75
CA CYS A 68 10.86 -6.56 -5.62
C CYS A 68 11.60 -5.88 -6.80
N VAL A 69 12.61 -6.55 -7.34
CA VAL A 69 13.36 -6.04 -8.50
C VAL A 69 12.41 -5.91 -9.70
N ALA A 70 12.43 -4.77 -10.34
CA ALA A 70 11.50 -4.43 -11.42
C ALA A 70 11.50 -5.48 -12.54
N GLY A 71 10.32 -5.94 -12.92
CA GLY A 71 10.12 -6.97 -13.95
C GLY A 71 10.25 -8.42 -13.48
N THR A 72 10.63 -8.67 -12.22
CA THR A 72 10.66 -10.02 -11.65
C THR A 72 9.28 -10.47 -11.16
N ALA A 73 9.12 -11.77 -10.95
CA ALA A 73 7.91 -12.32 -10.34
C ALA A 73 7.69 -11.82 -8.91
N GLY A 74 8.77 -11.62 -8.15
CA GLY A 74 8.73 -11.12 -6.77
C GLY A 74 8.14 -9.71 -6.66
N GLN A 75 8.41 -8.87 -7.64
CA GLN A 75 7.88 -7.50 -7.72
C GLN A 75 6.37 -7.47 -7.98
N GLN A 76 5.79 -8.51 -8.54
CA GLN A 76 4.37 -8.52 -8.89
C GLN A 76 3.47 -8.71 -7.67
N LYS A 77 2.23 -8.26 -7.79
CA LYS A 77 1.16 -8.58 -6.84
C LYS A 77 0.55 -9.95 -7.14
N PRO A 78 0.11 -10.69 -6.11
CA PRO A 78 -0.72 -11.87 -6.30
C PRO A 78 -1.96 -11.55 -7.15
N ALA A 79 -2.30 -12.44 -8.08
CA ALA A 79 -3.43 -12.24 -9.00
C ALA A 79 -4.75 -11.94 -8.28
N GLN A 80 -4.95 -12.50 -7.06
CA GLN A 80 -6.16 -12.31 -6.25
C GLN A 80 -6.33 -10.86 -5.76
N THR A 81 -5.23 -10.08 -5.68
CA THR A 81 -5.24 -8.68 -5.21
C THR A 81 -5.21 -7.68 -6.36
N LEU A 82 -5.16 -8.17 -7.61
CA LEU A 82 -5.22 -7.33 -8.80
C LEU A 82 -6.66 -7.16 -9.29
N LEU A 83 -7.02 -5.93 -9.63
CA LEU A 83 -8.29 -5.63 -10.31
C LEU A 83 -8.13 -5.66 -11.82
N ALA A 84 -9.23 -5.85 -12.55
CA ALA A 84 -9.20 -6.03 -14.00
C ALA A 84 -8.68 -4.80 -14.74
N THR A 85 -9.15 -3.61 -14.35
CA THR A 85 -8.75 -2.35 -14.97
C THR A 85 -7.76 -1.62 -14.05
N ARG A 86 -6.54 -1.42 -14.54
CA ARG A 86 -5.48 -0.80 -13.75
C ARG A 86 -4.51 0.01 -14.60
N VAL A 87 -3.92 1.01 -13.98
CA VAL A 87 -2.85 1.84 -14.53
C VAL A 87 -1.62 1.74 -13.64
N THR A 88 -0.43 1.74 -14.23
CA THR A 88 0.84 1.80 -13.49
C THR A 88 1.43 3.20 -13.63
N ILE A 89 1.81 3.80 -12.50
CA ILE A 89 2.50 5.08 -12.42
C ILE A 89 3.95 4.81 -12.01
N PRO A 90 4.94 5.20 -12.83
CA PRO A 90 6.35 4.93 -12.55
C PRO A 90 6.88 5.80 -11.40
N ASN A 91 8.07 5.43 -10.88
CA ASN A 91 8.80 6.24 -9.88
C ASN A 91 9.68 7.33 -10.53
N THR A 92 9.29 7.80 -11.70
CA THR A 92 9.88 8.95 -12.41
C THR A 92 8.77 9.90 -12.83
N PRO A 93 9.03 11.20 -12.99
CA PRO A 93 8.00 12.14 -13.44
C PRO A 93 7.34 11.66 -14.73
N ALA A 94 6.02 11.57 -14.74
CA ALA A 94 5.25 11.08 -15.86
C ALA A 94 3.87 11.74 -15.92
N GLU A 95 3.33 11.86 -17.13
CA GLU A 95 1.92 12.12 -17.31
C GLU A 95 1.14 10.81 -17.22
N PHE A 96 -0.02 10.84 -16.59
CA PHE A 96 -0.87 9.66 -16.44
C PHE A 96 -2.35 10.01 -16.49
N SER A 97 -3.16 9.05 -16.91
CA SER A 97 -4.63 9.12 -16.86
C SER A 97 -5.14 8.07 -15.88
N LEU A 98 -6.19 8.42 -15.15
CA LEU A 98 -6.91 7.50 -14.26
C LEU A 98 -8.22 6.99 -14.87
N GLU A 99 -8.49 7.34 -16.14
CA GLU A 99 -9.73 7.01 -16.82
C GLU A 99 -9.94 5.49 -16.89
N GLY A 100 -11.06 5.03 -16.36
CA GLY A 100 -11.42 3.61 -16.35
C GLY A 100 -10.59 2.72 -15.40
N ALA A 101 -9.62 3.27 -14.68
CA ALA A 101 -8.79 2.48 -13.76
C ALA A 101 -9.49 2.30 -12.40
N ALA A 102 -9.78 1.05 -12.03
CA ALA A 102 -10.22 0.69 -10.68
C ALA A 102 -9.04 0.57 -9.71
N GLN A 103 -7.83 0.27 -10.22
CA GLN A 103 -6.62 0.15 -9.40
C GLN A 103 -5.47 0.95 -10.02
N ILE A 104 -4.75 1.67 -9.18
CA ILE A 104 -3.59 2.48 -9.52
C ILE A 104 -2.38 1.82 -8.86
N LEU A 105 -1.45 1.33 -9.67
CA LEU A 105 -0.20 0.73 -9.21
C LEU A 105 0.87 1.83 -9.19
N LEU A 106 1.25 2.31 -8.01
CA LEU A 106 2.24 3.37 -7.82
C LEU A 106 3.58 2.74 -7.47
N ASN A 107 4.53 2.78 -8.39
CA ASN A 107 5.88 2.28 -8.15
C ASN A 107 6.66 3.20 -7.20
N LYS A 108 7.48 2.62 -6.33
CA LYS A 108 8.43 3.36 -5.46
C LYS A 108 9.75 2.60 -5.33
N GLN A 109 10.77 3.28 -4.85
CA GLN A 109 12.13 2.74 -4.61
C GLN A 109 12.63 3.15 -3.22
N ALA A 110 11.72 3.38 -2.29
CA ALA A 110 12.03 3.69 -0.90
C ALA A 110 10.84 3.27 -0.02
N LEU A 111 11.07 3.15 1.28
CA LEU A 111 10.01 2.84 2.26
C LEU A 111 8.83 3.84 2.19
N ASP A 112 9.14 5.11 1.94
CA ASP A 112 8.16 6.18 1.88
C ASP A 112 7.66 6.38 0.44
N CYS A 113 6.39 6.07 0.19
CA CYS A 113 5.76 6.29 -1.12
C CYS A 113 5.66 7.77 -1.53
N PHE A 114 5.78 8.69 -0.58
CA PHE A 114 5.81 10.13 -0.87
C PHE A 114 7.09 10.60 -1.57
N THR A 115 8.08 9.73 -1.70
CA THR A 115 9.25 9.97 -2.58
C THR A 115 8.90 9.87 -4.07
N ASN A 116 7.77 9.24 -4.45
CA ASN A 116 7.33 9.20 -5.83
C ASN A 116 6.88 10.60 -6.30
N PRO A 117 7.50 11.16 -7.36
CA PRO A 117 7.23 12.53 -7.81
C PRO A 117 5.81 12.75 -8.34
N ASN A 118 5.09 11.68 -8.68
CA ASN A 118 3.73 11.77 -9.22
C ASN A 118 2.66 11.70 -8.11
N LEU A 119 3.01 11.26 -6.88
CA LEU A 119 2.03 11.05 -5.82
C LEU A 119 1.26 12.33 -5.45
N PRO A 120 1.87 13.53 -5.35
CA PRO A 120 1.13 14.76 -5.07
C PRO A 120 0.01 15.03 -6.09
N ALA A 121 0.32 14.97 -7.38
CA ALA A 121 -0.67 15.15 -8.45
C ALA A 121 -1.72 14.03 -8.48
N LEU A 122 -1.34 12.80 -8.11
CA LEU A 122 -2.28 11.69 -7.99
C LEU A 122 -3.27 11.93 -6.85
N LEU A 123 -2.82 12.33 -5.66
CA LEU A 123 -3.69 12.62 -4.51
C LEU A 123 -4.66 13.77 -4.82
N GLU A 124 -4.18 14.82 -5.50
CA GLU A 124 -5.02 15.92 -5.96
C GLU A 124 -6.13 15.44 -6.91
N ARG A 125 -5.80 14.59 -7.89
CA ARG A 125 -6.80 14.03 -8.84
C ARG A 125 -7.79 13.08 -8.17
N LEU A 126 -7.34 12.30 -7.18
CA LEU A 126 -8.21 11.42 -6.41
C LEU A 126 -9.19 12.22 -5.54
N ASP A 127 -8.80 13.39 -5.06
CA ASP A 127 -9.62 14.32 -4.27
C ASP A 127 -10.38 13.59 -3.15
N ALA A 128 -9.68 12.72 -2.42
CA ALA A 128 -10.27 11.86 -1.41
C ALA A 128 -10.50 12.60 -0.08
N GLU A 129 -11.57 12.24 0.62
CA GLU A 129 -11.88 12.70 1.98
C GLU A 129 -11.53 11.63 3.03
N ARG A 130 -11.40 10.37 2.60
CA ARG A 130 -11.11 9.20 3.45
C ARG A 130 -10.13 8.27 2.74
N PHE A 131 -9.10 7.84 3.47
CA PHE A 131 -8.16 6.81 3.05
C PHE A 131 -8.26 5.60 3.97
N VAL A 132 -8.35 4.40 3.41
CA VAL A 132 -8.39 3.13 4.13
C VAL A 132 -7.11 2.36 3.80
N VAL A 133 -6.18 2.28 4.75
CA VAL A 133 -4.81 1.78 4.56
C VAL A 133 -4.68 0.37 5.10
N TYR A 134 -4.08 -0.53 4.33
CA TYR A 134 -3.77 -1.92 4.68
C TYR A 134 -2.56 -2.43 3.90
N GLY A 135 -2.01 -3.59 4.25
CA GLY A 135 -0.87 -4.20 3.57
C GLY A 135 0.33 -4.47 4.47
N VAL A 136 1.54 -4.36 3.93
CA VAL A 136 2.79 -4.70 4.63
C VAL A 136 3.90 -3.68 4.35
N VAL A 137 4.86 -3.53 5.25
CA VAL A 137 4.98 -4.00 6.63
C VAL A 137 4.50 -2.89 7.55
N THR A 138 3.80 -3.25 8.63
CA THR A 138 3.11 -2.28 9.53
C THR A 138 4.03 -1.14 9.98
N GLU A 139 5.20 -1.45 10.53
CA GLU A 139 6.14 -0.49 11.10
C GLU A 139 7.05 0.20 10.06
N TYR A 140 6.94 -0.16 8.79
CA TYR A 140 7.72 0.40 7.67
C TYR A 140 6.83 1.12 6.65
N CYS A 141 6.58 0.51 5.52
CA CYS A 141 5.87 1.15 4.40
C CYS A 141 4.42 1.54 4.75
N VAL A 142 3.70 0.71 5.52
CA VAL A 142 2.33 1.02 5.99
C VAL A 142 2.33 2.26 6.89
N ARG A 143 3.26 2.31 7.86
CA ARG A 143 3.45 3.48 8.73
C ARG A 143 3.75 4.74 7.91
N CYS A 144 4.71 4.67 6.97
CA CYS A 144 5.06 5.80 6.10
C CYS A 144 3.85 6.28 5.28
N ALA A 145 3.11 5.37 4.66
CA ALA A 145 1.92 5.70 3.88
C ALA A 145 0.83 6.33 4.74
N ALA A 146 0.49 5.72 5.89
CA ALA A 146 -0.59 6.19 6.75
C ALA A 146 -0.30 7.57 7.36
N LEU A 147 0.88 7.76 7.94
CA LEU A 147 1.29 9.05 8.53
C LEU A 147 1.51 10.12 7.44
N GLY A 148 2.08 9.74 6.30
CA GLY A 148 2.26 10.63 5.17
C GLY A 148 0.92 11.16 4.64
N LEU A 149 -0.08 10.31 4.51
CA LEU A 149 -1.44 10.71 4.12
C LEU A 149 -2.07 11.67 5.13
N LEU A 150 -2.00 11.37 6.43
CA LEU A 150 -2.49 12.29 7.48
C LEU A 150 -1.84 13.67 7.35
N LYS A 151 -0.51 13.70 7.28
CA LYS A 151 0.28 14.94 7.23
C LYS A 151 0.03 15.75 5.97
N THR A 152 -0.01 15.08 4.80
CA THR A 152 -0.06 15.76 3.51
C THR A 152 -1.47 16.21 3.16
N THR A 153 -2.48 15.40 3.47
CA THR A 153 -3.85 15.67 3.03
C THR A 153 -4.70 16.33 4.12
N GLY A 154 -4.40 16.11 5.40
CA GLY A 154 -5.25 16.52 6.51
C GLY A 154 -6.62 15.83 6.52
N LYS A 155 -6.77 14.74 5.76
CA LYS A 155 -8.04 14.00 5.63
C LYS A 155 -8.10 12.84 6.61
N ARG A 156 -9.26 12.20 6.68
CA ARG A 156 -9.47 11.00 7.49
C ARG A 156 -8.64 9.84 6.94
N VAL A 157 -7.77 9.27 7.76
CA VAL A 157 -6.98 8.07 7.44
C VAL A 157 -7.32 6.98 8.44
N GLU A 158 -7.68 5.82 7.95
CA GLU A 158 -8.02 4.63 8.73
C GLU A 158 -7.02 3.53 8.43
N LEU A 159 -6.51 2.86 9.47
CA LEU A 159 -5.61 1.73 9.37
C LEU A 159 -6.37 0.45 9.71
N VAL A 160 -6.42 -0.50 8.78
CA VAL A 160 -7.16 -1.77 8.91
C VAL A 160 -6.30 -2.78 9.64
N THR A 161 -6.52 -2.94 10.94
CA THR A 161 -5.63 -3.69 11.84
C THR A 161 -5.60 -5.20 11.61
N ASP A 162 -6.64 -5.77 11.02
CA ASP A 162 -6.74 -7.18 10.63
C ASP A 162 -6.34 -7.46 9.18
N ALA A 163 -5.87 -6.45 8.46
CA ALA A 163 -5.37 -6.55 7.09
C ALA A 163 -3.93 -6.00 6.93
N ILE A 164 -3.15 -6.02 8.00
CA ILE A 164 -1.73 -5.65 8.02
C ILE A 164 -0.90 -6.73 8.71
N ARG A 165 0.42 -6.71 8.46
CA ARG A 165 1.38 -7.61 9.13
C ARG A 165 2.65 -6.85 9.48
N SER A 166 3.17 -7.11 10.68
CA SER A 166 4.43 -6.58 11.22
C SER A 166 5.50 -7.67 11.27
N LEU A 167 6.76 -7.28 11.36
CA LEU A 167 7.85 -8.17 11.72
C LEU A 167 7.92 -8.42 13.23
N LYS A 168 7.51 -7.40 14.03
CA LYS A 168 7.51 -7.48 15.50
C LYS A 168 6.27 -6.81 16.07
N ASP A 169 5.56 -7.50 16.96
CA ASP A 169 4.33 -6.99 17.59
C ASP A 169 4.58 -5.68 18.37
N GLN A 170 5.74 -5.54 19.00
CA GLN A 170 6.08 -4.32 19.75
C GLN A 170 6.22 -3.10 18.83
N ASP A 171 6.77 -3.28 17.63
CA ASP A 171 6.95 -2.20 16.68
C ASP A 171 5.61 -1.84 16.00
N ALA A 172 4.73 -2.84 15.79
CA ALA A 172 3.35 -2.58 15.38
C ALA A 172 2.60 -1.74 16.44
N ALA A 173 2.70 -2.09 17.72
CA ALA A 173 2.06 -1.34 18.80
C ALA A 173 2.51 0.13 18.81
N ARG A 174 3.81 0.39 18.67
CA ARG A 174 4.35 1.76 18.56
C ARG A 174 3.79 2.50 17.35
N THR A 175 3.66 1.80 16.23
CA THR A 175 3.06 2.39 15.01
C THR A 175 1.61 2.79 15.24
N PHE A 176 0.83 1.96 15.94
CA PHE A 176 -0.57 2.28 16.29
C PHE A 176 -0.66 3.48 17.23
N ASP A 177 0.19 3.54 18.25
CA ASP A 177 0.24 4.66 19.19
C ASP A 177 0.59 5.98 18.46
N GLU A 178 1.63 5.95 17.62
CA GLU A 178 2.04 7.12 16.82
C GLU A 178 0.95 7.56 15.85
N PHE A 179 0.34 6.61 15.13
CA PHE A 179 -0.70 6.89 14.15
C PHE A 179 -1.95 7.49 14.80
N THR A 180 -2.40 6.93 15.94
CA THR A 180 -3.57 7.46 16.68
C THR A 180 -3.29 8.81 17.32
N ALA A 181 -2.07 9.02 17.86
CA ALA A 181 -1.64 10.31 18.38
C ALA A 181 -1.60 11.40 17.28
N ALA A 182 -1.33 11.02 16.03
CA ALA A 182 -1.38 11.91 14.87
C ALA A 182 -2.81 12.17 14.34
N GLY A 183 -3.84 11.58 14.95
CA GLY A 183 -5.24 11.74 14.55
C GLY A 183 -5.76 10.65 13.61
N GLY A 184 -5.00 9.60 13.37
CA GLY A 184 -5.42 8.43 12.61
C GLY A 184 -6.44 7.57 13.36
N VAL A 185 -7.19 6.76 12.64
CA VAL A 185 -8.26 5.90 13.20
C VAL A 185 -7.91 4.44 12.93
N LEU A 186 -7.94 3.60 13.97
CA LEU A 186 -7.84 2.14 13.79
C LEU A 186 -9.23 1.58 13.44
N THR A 187 -9.25 0.66 12.48
CA THR A 187 -10.49 0.02 12.00
C THR A 187 -10.25 -1.45 11.70
N THR A 188 -11.30 -2.17 11.31
CA THR A 188 -11.23 -3.55 10.81
C THR A 188 -11.69 -3.62 9.37
N ALA A 189 -11.37 -4.70 8.67
CA ALA A 189 -11.82 -4.90 7.30
C ALA A 189 -13.35 -4.91 7.16
N ASP A 190 -14.07 -5.45 8.16
CA ASP A 190 -15.54 -5.46 8.17
C ASP A 190 -16.11 -4.05 8.31
N ALA A 191 -15.55 -3.24 9.22
CA ALA A 191 -15.96 -1.86 9.40
C ALA A 191 -15.59 -0.97 8.21
N ALA A 192 -14.47 -1.26 7.54
CA ALA A 192 -14.05 -0.53 6.35
C ALA A 192 -14.96 -0.79 5.13
N CYS A 193 -15.62 -1.95 5.10
CA CYS A 193 -16.55 -2.41 4.05
C CYS A 193 -18.03 -2.18 4.38
N SER A 194 -18.34 -1.35 5.36
CA SER A 194 -19.71 -1.05 5.77
C SER A 194 -20.25 0.29 5.25
#